data_a0bfbc458dc14947ea91711df0967271
#
_entry.id   a0bfbc458dc14947ea91711df0967271
#
_cell.length_a   1.000
_cell.length_b   1.000
_cell.length_c   1.000
_cell.angle_alpha   90.00
_cell.angle_beta   90.00
_cell.angle_gamma   90.00
#
_symmetry.space_group_name_H-M   'P 1'
#
loop_
_entity.id
_entity.type
_entity.pdbx_description
1 polymer ?
#
loop_
_entity_poly.entity_id
_entity_poly.type
_entity_poly.pdbx_seq_one_letter_code
_entity_poly.pdbx_strand_id
1 'polypeptide(L)'
;GMSEALQDRLRLTQARIEAMAEGLRQIAGLSDPIGEVLSMKKRPNGLMIGKKRVPLGVVGMIYEARPNVTVDAFGLCFKTGNAVILKGGSDAIYSNIAIVSVIQKTLEQLGIPKEAASLIEDTSRDTATAFMKMNQYVDVLIPRGGAGLIRAVVNQATIPVIETGTGNCHIFVDESADFDMAVNIILNAKTQRIGVCNACESLVIHEKIVDAFMPKLTEALQKKNVEVHADERSFAAAEADAALNKELIKPA
;
A
#
# COMPACT_ATOMS: atom_id res chain seq x y z
N GLY A 1 17.57 -14.54 10.17
CA GLY A 1 17.25 -13.25 10.74
C GLY A 1 16.31 -12.48 9.84
N MET A 2 15.69 -11.44 10.37
CA MET A 2 14.77 -10.58 9.64
C MET A 2 15.53 -9.75 8.61
N SER A 3 15.02 -9.61 7.38
CA SER A 3 15.66 -8.80 6.34
C SER A 3 15.70 -7.31 6.74
N GLU A 4 16.70 -6.57 6.26
CA GLU A 4 16.88 -5.14 6.55
C GLU A 4 15.65 -4.32 6.12
N ALA A 5 15.05 -4.65 4.98
CA ALA A 5 13.82 -4.02 4.51
C ALA A 5 12.62 -4.25 5.44
N LEU A 6 12.52 -5.43 6.08
CA LEU A 6 11.47 -5.73 7.04
C LEU A 6 11.72 -5.01 8.37
N GLN A 7 12.97 -4.95 8.84
CA GLN A 7 13.36 -4.19 10.03
C GLN A 7 13.05 -2.70 9.85
N ASP A 8 13.33 -2.14 8.67
CA ASP A 8 12.99 -0.75 8.36
C ASP A 8 11.49 -0.50 8.41
N ARG A 9 10.67 -1.42 7.88
CA ARG A 9 9.19 -1.31 7.93
C ARG A 9 8.63 -1.27 9.35
N LEU A 10 9.24 -2.01 10.28
CA LEU A 10 8.79 -2.15 11.67
C LEU A 10 9.27 -1.01 12.57
N ARG A 11 10.37 -0.36 12.21
CA ARG A 11 10.98 0.67 13.02
C ARG A 11 10.08 1.89 13.15
N LEU A 12 9.70 2.23 14.39
CA LEU A 12 9.01 3.47 14.73
C LEU A 12 10.03 4.46 15.30
N THR A 13 10.35 5.47 14.52
CA THR A 13 11.12 6.66 14.97
C THR A 13 10.15 7.79 15.32
N GLN A 14 10.63 8.81 16.04
CA GLN A 14 9.85 10.01 16.34
C GLN A 14 9.25 10.61 15.06
N ALA A 15 10.05 10.78 14.02
CA ALA A 15 9.60 11.32 12.74
C ALA A 15 8.50 10.46 12.07
N ARG A 16 8.57 9.13 12.21
CA ARG A 16 7.53 8.24 11.68
C ARG A 16 6.22 8.30 12.48
N ILE A 17 6.31 8.48 13.79
CA ILE A 17 5.14 8.68 14.65
C ILE A 17 4.48 10.02 14.31
N GLU A 18 5.25 11.08 14.14
CA GLU A 18 4.75 12.39 13.70
C GLU A 18 4.09 12.32 12.31
N ALA A 19 4.69 11.57 11.38
CA ALA A 19 4.10 11.34 10.06
C ALA A 19 2.77 10.58 10.11
N MET A 20 2.62 9.59 11.01
CA MET A 20 1.34 8.92 11.25
C MET A 20 0.29 9.89 11.81
N ALA A 21 0.66 10.74 12.78
CA ALA A 21 -0.23 11.76 13.32
C ALA A 21 -0.65 12.78 12.26
N GLU A 22 0.28 13.18 11.39
CA GLU A 22 -0.03 14.06 10.26
C GLU A 22 -0.96 13.40 9.25
N GLY A 23 -0.79 12.11 8.95
CA GLY A 23 -1.72 11.33 8.14
C GLY A 23 -3.16 11.38 8.70
N LEU A 24 -3.34 11.24 10.02
CA LEU A 24 -4.66 11.37 10.65
C LEU A 24 -5.24 12.79 10.50
N ARG A 25 -4.42 13.84 10.61
CA ARG A 25 -4.89 15.23 10.38
C ARG A 25 -5.33 15.44 8.93
N GLN A 26 -4.60 14.88 7.98
CA GLN A 26 -4.99 14.91 6.57
C GLN A 26 -6.30 14.18 6.33
N ILE A 27 -6.49 12.97 6.89
CA ILE A 27 -7.75 12.23 6.82
C ILE A 27 -8.90 13.05 7.45
N ALA A 28 -8.67 13.68 8.59
CA ALA A 28 -9.67 14.55 9.24
C ALA A 28 -10.10 15.72 8.33
N GLY A 29 -9.16 16.28 7.56
CA GLY A 29 -9.40 17.37 6.60
C GLY A 29 -10.10 16.95 5.31
N LEU A 30 -10.22 15.66 5.00
CA LEU A 30 -10.93 15.18 3.81
C LEU A 30 -12.44 15.47 3.93
N SER A 31 -13.10 15.64 2.78
CA SER A 31 -14.56 15.71 2.72
C SER A 31 -15.18 14.42 3.27
N ASP A 32 -16.33 14.56 3.94
CA ASP A 32 -17.08 13.39 4.40
C ASP A 32 -17.90 12.83 3.22
N PRO A 33 -17.66 11.58 2.80
CA PRO A 33 -18.41 10.95 1.71
C PRO A 33 -19.79 10.46 2.16
N ILE A 34 -20.05 10.37 3.48
CA ILE A 34 -21.30 9.82 3.99
C ILE A 34 -22.45 10.78 3.71
N GLY A 35 -23.52 10.24 3.12
CA GLY A 35 -24.68 11.03 2.74
C GLY A 35 -24.62 11.64 1.35
N GLU A 36 -23.48 11.56 0.65
CA GLU A 36 -23.35 12.00 -0.74
C GLU A 36 -24.34 11.27 -1.64
N VAL A 37 -25.13 12.03 -2.42
CA VAL A 37 -26.05 11.49 -3.41
C VAL A 37 -25.36 11.39 -4.76
N LEU A 38 -25.08 10.18 -5.22
CA LEU A 38 -24.36 9.93 -6.47
C LEU A 38 -25.24 10.07 -7.71
N SER A 39 -26.52 9.75 -7.58
CA SER A 39 -27.50 9.89 -8.66
C SER A 39 -28.91 9.95 -8.12
N MET A 40 -29.81 10.58 -8.88
CA MET A 40 -31.25 10.61 -8.62
C MET A 40 -31.98 10.45 -9.95
N LYS A 41 -32.89 9.47 -10.05
CA LYS A 41 -33.61 9.18 -11.30
C LYS A 41 -35.09 9.01 -11.06
N LYS A 42 -35.93 9.71 -11.84
CA LYS A 42 -37.38 9.49 -11.87
C LYS A 42 -37.69 8.29 -12.75
N ARG A 43 -38.48 7.35 -12.25
CA ARG A 43 -38.99 6.22 -13.01
C ARG A 43 -40.28 6.56 -13.76
N PRO A 44 -40.69 5.79 -14.80
CA PRO A 44 -41.94 6.03 -15.53
C PRO A 44 -43.20 6.07 -14.65
N ASN A 45 -43.19 5.30 -13.56
CA ASN A 45 -44.29 5.26 -12.57
C ASN A 45 -44.25 6.44 -11.56
N GLY A 46 -43.35 7.41 -11.74
CA GLY A 46 -43.20 8.56 -10.87
C GLY A 46 -42.30 8.39 -9.67
N LEU A 47 -41.84 7.16 -9.36
CA LEU A 47 -40.92 6.86 -8.25
C LEU A 47 -39.56 7.54 -8.46
N MET A 48 -39.04 8.21 -7.43
CA MET A 48 -37.69 8.76 -7.40
C MET A 48 -36.75 7.77 -6.76
N ILE A 49 -35.74 7.32 -7.49
CA ILE A 49 -34.70 6.38 -6.99
C ILE A 49 -33.38 7.12 -6.91
N GLY A 50 -32.81 7.18 -5.70
CA GLY A 50 -31.50 7.77 -5.44
C GLY A 50 -30.47 6.74 -4.99
N LYS A 51 -29.19 6.97 -5.36
CA LYS A 51 -28.04 6.24 -4.85
C LYS A 51 -27.27 7.14 -3.90
N LYS A 52 -27.21 6.77 -2.62
CA LYS A 52 -26.57 7.53 -1.54
C LYS A 52 -25.48 6.69 -0.88
N ARG A 53 -24.36 7.32 -0.51
CA ARG A 53 -23.29 6.68 0.24
C ARG A 53 -23.67 6.50 1.71
N VAL A 54 -23.37 5.32 2.24
CA VAL A 54 -23.57 4.96 3.66
C VAL A 54 -22.30 4.25 4.17
N PRO A 55 -22.06 4.18 5.50
CA PRO A 55 -20.99 3.36 6.05
C PRO A 55 -21.09 1.90 5.62
N LEU A 56 -19.97 1.22 5.54
CA LEU A 56 -19.94 -0.23 5.28
C LEU A 56 -20.40 -1.03 6.50
N GLY A 57 -20.13 -0.52 7.71
CA GLY A 57 -20.41 -1.16 8.99
C GLY A 57 -19.13 -1.48 9.74
N VAL A 58 -18.86 -2.75 9.99
CA VAL A 58 -17.65 -3.25 10.65
C VAL A 58 -16.66 -3.73 9.61
N VAL A 59 -15.50 -3.08 9.54
CA VAL A 59 -14.42 -3.41 8.61
C VAL A 59 -13.38 -4.27 9.32
N GLY A 60 -13.14 -5.48 8.84
CA GLY A 60 -12.04 -6.33 9.28
C GLY A 60 -10.78 -6.06 8.46
N MET A 61 -9.65 -5.79 9.13
CA MET A 61 -8.38 -5.51 8.49
C MET A 61 -7.37 -6.58 8.87
N ILE A 62 -6.89 -7.37 7.90
CA ILE A 62 -5.84 -8.38 8.12
C ILE A 62 -4.57 -7.89 7.45
N TYR A 63 -3.49 -7.66 8.23
CA TYR A 63 -2.28 -7.04 7.71
C TYR A 63 -0.98 -7.58 8.31
N GLU A 64 0.11 -7.41 7.56
CA GLU A 64 1.47 -7.81 7.95
C GLU A 64 2.27 -6.60 8.44
N ALA A 65 3.36 -6.84 9.10
CA ALA A 65 4.52 -6.02 9.50
C ALA A 65 4.54 -4.52 9.12
N ARG A 66 3.45 -3.78 9.43
CA ARG A 66 3.35 -2.34 9.15
C ARG A 66 2.53 -1.63 10.23
N PRO A 67 3.16 -1.13 11.31
CA PRO A 67 2.44 -0.44 12.40
C PRO A 67 1.61 0.77 11.94
N ASN A 68 2.06 1.49 10.91
CA ASN A 68 1.32 2.63 10.35
C ASN A 68 -0.05 2.23 9.78
N VAL A 69 -0.21 0.99 9.28
CA VAL A 69 -1.51 0.51 8.78
C VAL A 69 -2.58 0.53 9.87
N THR A 70 -2.20 0.29 11.13
CA THR A 70 -3.10 0.38 12.28
C THR A 70 -3.75 1.76 12.39
N VAL A 71 -2.94 2.80 12.23
CA VAL A 71 -3.38 4.21 12.30
C VAL A 71 -4.22 4.58 11.09
N ASP A 72 -3.72 4.26 9.90
CA ASP A 72 -4.37 4.59 8.63
C ASP A 72 -5.75 3.90 8.52
N ALA A 73 -5.82 2.62 8.88
CA ALA A 73 -7.06 1.85 8.87
C ALA A 73 -8.10 2.42 9.83
N PHE A 74 -7.69 2.75 11.07
CA PHE A 74 -8.58 3.42 12.02
C PHE A 74 -9.07 4.74 11.47
N GLY A 75 -8.17 5.63 11.03
CA GLY A 75 -8.54 6.97 10.57
C GLY A 75 -9.53 6.95 9.42
N LEU A 76 -9.30 6.11 8.41
CA LEU A 76 -10.18 6.00 7.25
C LEU A 76 -11.54 5.37 7.61
N CYS A 77 -11.55 4.30 8.41
CA CYS A 77 -12.80 3.68 8.84
C CYS A 77 -13.62 4.62 9.71
N PHE A 78 -13.00 5.25 10.70
CA PHE A 78 -13.66 6.14 11.63
C PHE A 78 -14.21 7.40 10.93
N LYS A 79 -13.43 8.03 10.03
CA LYS A 79 -13.85 9.18 9.23
C LYS A 79 -15.11 8.89 8.41
N THR A 80 -15.28 7.65 7.98
CA THR A 80 -16.40 7.21 7.14
C THR A 80 -17.48 6.45 7.92
N GLY A 81 -17.50 6.60 9.26
CA GLY A 81 -18.56 6.08 10.13
C GLY A 81 -18.54 4.57 10.32
N ASN A 82 -17.39 3.91 10.08
CA ASN A 82 -17.23 2.48 10.26
C ASN A 82 -16.46 2.16 11.56
N ALA A 83 -16.79 1.04 12.20
CA ALA A 83 -15.89 0.42 13.17
C ALA A 83 -14.82 -0.41 12.45
N VAL A 84 -13.65 -0.60 13.09
CA VAL A 84 -12.58 -1.41 12.55
C VAL A 84 -12.10 -2.47 13.53
N ILE A 85 -11.96 -3.71 13.05
CA ILE A 85 -11.31 -4.80 13.78
C ILE A 85 -10.00 -5.11 13.08
N LEU A 86 -8.91 -4.93 13.82
CA LEU A 86 -7.54 -5.03 13.35
C LEU A 86 -6.96 -6.40 13.71
N LYS A 87 -6.37 -7.11 12.74
CA LYS A 87 -5.64 -8.36 12.93
C LYS A 87 -4.27 -8.23 12.28
N GLY A 88 -3.29 -7.78 13.08
CA GLY A 88 -1.90 -7.65 12.65
C GLY A 88 -1.13 -8.97 12.69
N GLY A 89 0.05 -8.99 12.07
CA GLY A 89 1.03 -10.06 12.22
C GLY A 89 1.79 -10.00 13.54
N SER A 90 2.50 -11.10 13.88
CA SER A 90 3.30 -11.22 15.12
C SER A 90 4.42 -10.19 15.22
N ASP A 91 5.02 -9.81 14.09
CA ASP A 91 6.21 -8.95 14.07
C ASP A 91 5.97 -7.53 14.60
N ALA A 92 4.72 -7.03 14.52
CA ALA A 92 4.35 -5.69 14.94
C ALA A 92 3.36 -5.65 16.11
N ILE A 93 3.05 -6.77 16.76
CA ILE A 93 1.94 -6.86 17.70
C ILE A 93 2.04 -5.86 18.87
N TYR A 94 3.21 -5.70 19.47
CA TYR A 94 3.41 -4.76 20.57
C TYR A 94 3.22 -3.29 20.14
N SER A 95 3.69 -2.94 18.94
CA SER A 95 3.44 -1.62 18.37
C SER A 95 1.95 -1.40 18.10
N ASN A 96 1.25 -2.40 17.57
CA ASN A 96 -0.17 -2.33 17.29
C ASN A 96 -0.98 -2.17 18.59
N ILE A 97 -0.64 -2.94 19.66
CA ILE A 97 -1.27 -2.81 20.98
C ILE A 97 -1.10 -1.39 21.53
N ALA A 98 0.13 -0.85 21.49
CA ALA A 98 0.41 0.50 21.98
C ALA A 98 -0.41 1.56 21.20
N ILE A 99 -0.45 1.47 19.88
CA ILE A 99 -1.19 2.40 19.02
C ILE A 99 -2.69 2.32 19.32
N VAL A 100 -3.27 1.12 19.33
CA VAL A 100 -4.71 0.94 19.58
C VAL A 100 -5.08 1.38 21.00
N SER A 101 -4.22 1.15 22.00
CA SER A 101 -4.44 1.66 23.35
C SER A 101 -4.53 3.19 23.40
N VAL A 102 -3.70 3.91 22.65
CA VAL A 102 -3.77 5.39 22.54
C VAL A 102 -5.08 5.80 21.88
N ILE A 103 -5.45 5.15 20.76
CA ILE A 103 -6.71 5.42 20.05
C ILE A 103 -7.90 5.22 20.98
N GLN A 104 -8.00 4.08 21.65
CA GLN A 104 -9.11 3.72 22.54
C GLN A 104 -9.24 4.69 23.71
N LYS A 105 -8.12 5.06 24.36
CA LYS A 105 -8.13 6.06 25.43
C LYS A 105 -8.64 7.42 24.94
N THR A 106 -8.26 7.82 23.73
CA THR A 106 -8.73 9.08 23.12
C THR A 106 -10.22 9.02 22.84
N LEU A 107 -10.73 7.91 22.31
CA LEU A 107 -12.15 7.71 22.08
C LEU A 107 -12.96 7.79 23.36
N GLU A 108 -12.53 7.11 24.43
CA GLU A 108 -13.17 7.14 25.75
C GLU A 108 -13.21 8.57 26.33
N GLN A 109 -12.11 9.34 26.21
CA GLN A 109 -12.05 10.74 26.64
C GLN A 109 -13.05 11.65 25.91
N LEU A 110 -13.39 11.29 24.67
CA LEU A 110 -14.36 12.00 23.86
C LEU A 110 -15.78 11.47 23.99
N GLY A 111 -16.03 10.48 24.89
CA GLY A 111 -17.33 9.85 25.08
C GLY A 111 -17.77 8.95 23.93
N ILE A 112 -16.80 8.48 23.12
CA ILE A 112 -17.03 7.58 21.99
C ILE A 112 -16.67 6.14 22.43
N PRO A 113 -17.48 5.13 22.06
CA PRO A 113 -17.16 3.74 22.37
C PRO A 113 -15.77 3.34 21.85
N LYS A 114 -14.92 2.82 22.73
CA LYS A 114 -13.56 2.38 22.36
C LYS A 114 -13.56 1.25 21.34
N GLU A 115 -14.64 0.49 21.29
CA GLU A 115 -14.87 -0.62 20.36
C GLU A 115 -14.95 -0.16 18.89
N ALA A 116 -15.06 1.14 18.63
CA ALA A 116 -14.89 1.69 17.28
C ALA A 116 -13.51 1.31 16.67
N ALA A 117 -12.51 1.01 17.51
CA ALA A 117 -11.23 0.44 17.14
C ALA A 117 -10.90 -0.76 18.02
N SER A 118 -10.91 -1.96 17.48
CA SER A 118 -10.59 -3.20 18.17
C SER A 118 -9.37 -3.89 17.58
N LEU A 119 -8.56 -4.56 18.41
CA LEU A 119 -7.39 -5.33 17.98
C LEU A 119 -7.52 -6.77 18.45
N ILE A 120 -7.31 -7.70 17.53
CA ILE A 120 -7.14 -9.11 17.85
C ILE A 120 -5.66 -9.33 18.19
N GLU A 121 -5.35 -9.57 19.46
CA GLU A 121 -3.98 -9.69 19.96
C GLU A 121 -3.36 -11.08 19.67
N ASP A 122 -4.20 -12.12 19.60
CA ASP A 122 -3.71 -13.44 19.19
C ASP A 122 -3.26 -13.43 17.73
N THR A 123 -1.97 -13.67 17.52
CA THR A 123 -1.32 -13.63 16.22
C THR A 123 -1.36 -14.94 15.46
N SER A 124 -2.00 -16.00 16.01
CA SER A 124 -2.06 -17.32 15.40
C SER A 124 -2.78 -17.31 14.04
N ARG A 125 -2.46 -18.30 13.21
CA ARG A 125 -3.15 -18.51 11.92
C ARG A 125 -4.57 -19.02 12.11
N ASP A 126 -4.81 -19.78 13.17
CA ASP A 126 -6.14 -20.32 13.48
C ASP A 126 -7.11 -19.20 13.81
N THR A 127 -6.67 -18.23 14.62
CA THR A 127 -7.45 -17.02 14.93
C THR A 127 -7.69 -16.18 13.67
N ALA A 128 -6.71 -16.05 12.79
CA ALA A 128 -6.91 -15.36 11.51
C ALA A 128 -7.97 -16.07 10.64
N THR A 129 -7.92 -17.42 10.58
CA THR A 129 -8.89 -18.23 9.85
C THR A 129 -10.29 -18.14 10.46
N ALA A 130 -10.40 -18.16 11.79
CA ALA A 130 -11.67 -17.96 12.47
C ALA A 130 -12.24 -16.56 12.18
N PHE A 131 -11.41 -15.53 12.23
CA PHE A 131 -11.81 -14.14 11.95
C PHE A 131 -12.36 -13.98 10.52
N MET A 132 -11.77 -14.63 9.52
CA MET A 132 -12.24 -14.60 8.12
C MET A 132 -13.65 -15.18 7.93
N LYS A 133 -14.19 -15.89 8.93
CA LYS A 133 -15.50 -16.53 8.89
C LYS A 133 -16.55 -15.87 9.78
N MET A 134 -16.21 -14.75 10.42
CA MET A 134 -17.11 -14.03 11.35
C MET A 134 -18.10 -13.10 10.63
N ASN A 135 -18.76 -13.59 9.59
CA ASN A 135 -19.73 -12.84 8.77
C ASN A 135 -20.98 -12.36 9.54
N GLN A 136 -21.19 -12.83 10.78
CA GLN A 136 -22.24 -12.29 11.67
C GLN A 136 -21.83 -10.97 12.33
N TYR A 137 -20.54 -10.64 12.36
CA TYR A 137 -19.99 -9.50 13.09
C TYR A 137 -19.17 -8.55 12.21
N VAL A 138 -18.75 -8.98 11.03
CA VAL A 138 -17.88 -8.23 10.11
C VAL A 138 -18.53 -8.17 8.74
N ASP A 139 -18.67 -6.97 8.22
CA ASP A 139 -19.36 -6.71 6.95
C ASP A 139 -18.42 -6.83 5.75
N VAL A 140 -17.13 -6.50 5.92
CA VAL A 140 -16.13 -6.56 4.85
C VAL A 140 -14.74 -6.79 5.41
N LEU A 141 -13.91 -7.56 4.68
CA LEU A 141 -12.49 -7.77 4.97
C LEU A 141 -11.61 -7.05 3.96
N ILE A 142 -10.53 -6.45 4.46
CA ILE A 142 -9.50 -5.79 3.64
C ILE A 142 -8.14 -6.39 4.00
N PRO A 143 -7.59 -7.32 3.20
CA PRO A 143 -6.24 -7.82 3.41
C PRO A 143 -5.19 -6.81 2.94
N ARG A 144 -4.11 -6.62 3.73
CA ARG A 144 -2.97 -5.74 3.42
C ARG A 144 -1.66 -6.46 3.71
N GLY A 145 -1.01 -6.98 2.69
CA GLY A 145 0.23 -7.75 2.84
C GLY A 145 0.74 -8.30 1.53
N GLY A 146 1.56 -9.32 1.58
CA GLY A 146 2.06 -10.02 0.41
C GLY A 146 0.98 -10.83 -0.31
N ALA A 147 1.24 -11.21 -1.57
CA ALA A 147 0.32 -11.98 -2.41
C ALA A 147 -0.17 -13.29 -1.74
N GLY A 148 0.66 -13.89 -0.88
CA GLY A 148 0.30 -15.09 -0.12
C GLY A 148 -0.83 -14.85 0.87
N LEU A 149 -0.75 -13.76 1.66
CA LEU A 149 -1.81 -13.38 2.59
C LEU A 149 -3.09 -13.03 1.84
N ILE A 150 -3.00 -12.21 0.80
CA ILE A 150 -4.17 -11.79 0.02
C ILE A 150 -4.90 -13.02 -0.54
N ARG A 151 -4.19 -13.94 -1.19
CA ARG A 151 -4.77 -15.17 -1.71
C ARG A 151 -5.38 -16.06 -0.61
N ALA A 152 -4.73 -16.15 0.55
CA ALA A 152 -5.27 -16.92 1.66
C ALA A 152 -6.59 -16.35 2.17
N VAL A 153 -6.70 -15.01 2.30
CA VAL A 153 -7.93 -14.35 2.71
C VAL A 153 -9.03 -14.55 1.67
N VAL A 154 -8.75 -14.29 0.39
CA VAL A 154 -9.73 -14.43 -0.69
C VAL A 154 -10.28 -15.86 -0.78
N ASN A 155 -9.42 -16.87 -0.63
CA ASN A 155 -9.82 -18.27 -0.76
C ASN A 155 -10.54 -18.83 0.48
N GLN A 156 -10.34 -18.26 1.66
CA GLN A 156 -10.84 -18.83 2.93
C GLN A 156 -11.95 -18.00 3.58
N ALA A 157 -12.09 -16.71 3.22
CA ALA A 157 -13.10 -15.86 3.82
C ALA A 157 -14.51 -16.23 3.36
N THR A 158 -15.45 -16.16 4.31
CA THR A 158 -16.90 -16.16 4.01
C THR A 158 -17.48 -14.75 4.03
N ILE A 159 -16.69 -13.78 4.50
CA ILE A 159 -17.00 -12.36 4.51
C ILE A 159 -16.58 -11.78 3.15
N PRO A 160 -17.33 -10.83 2.56
CA PRO A 160 -16.91 -10.11 1.36
C PRO A 160 -15.51 -9.51 1.51
N VAL A 161 -14.65 -9.67 0.51
CA VAL A 161 -13.26 -9.20 0.55
C VAL A 161 -13.05 -8.09 -0.48
N ILE A 162 -12.46 -6.98 -0.03
CA ILE A 162 -11.90 -5.95 -0.92
C ILE A 162 -10.40 -6.17 -0.97
N GLU A 163 -9.92 -6.73 -2.07
CA GLU A 163 -8.51 -7.05 -2.25
C GLU A 163 -7.81 -6.08 -3.20
N THR A 164 -6.49 -6.05 -3.09
CA THR A 164 -5.60 -5.42 -4.08
C THR A 164 -4.79 -6.51 -4.80
N GLY A 165 -4.57 -6.34 -6.11
CA GLY A 165 -3.63 -7.19 -6.85
C GLY A 165 -2.17 -6.91 -6.48
N THR A 166 -1.26 -7.69 -7.06
CA THR A 166 0.18 -7.40 -7.06
C THR A 166 0.45 -6.26 -8.04
N GLY A 167 1.13 -5.21 -7.58
CA GLY A 167 1.60 -4.14 -8.45
C GLY A 167 2.95 -4.49 -9.07
N ASN A 168 3.11 -4.15 -10.35
CA ASN A 168 4.40 -4.05 -11.00
C ASN A 168 4.45 -2.66 -11.65
N CYS A 169 5.23 -1.74 -11.07
CA CYS A 169 5.24 -0.35 -11.50
C CYS A 169 6.18 -0.17 -12.68
N HIS A 170 5.63 0.33 -13.78
CA HIS A 170 6.35 0.58 -15.02
C HIS A 170 6.54 2.07 -15.24
N ILE A 171 7.68 2.44 -15.82
CA ILE A 171 7.91 3.78 -16.38
C ILE A 171 8.13 3.62 -17.87
N PHE A 172 7.39 4.37 -18.68
CA PHE A 172 7.60 4.48 -20.10
C PHE A 172 8.40 5.76 -20.42
N VAL A 173 9.49 5.63 -21.17
CA VAL A 173 10.30 6.73 -21.64
C VAL A 173 10.05 6.92 -23.14
N ASP A 174 9.30 7.94 -23.49
CA ASP A 174 8.92 8.29 -24.85
C ASP A 174 10.08 8.90 -25.64
N GLU A 175 10.00 8.86 -26.98
CA GLU A 175 11.02 9.45 -27.84
C GLU A 175 11.23 10.96 -27.66
N SER A 176 10.21 11.65 -27.13
CA SER A 176 10.24 13.09 -26.85
C SER A 176 10.74 13.44 -25.45
N ALA A 177 11.10 12.44 -24.62
CA ALA A 177 11.47 12.66 -23.24
C ALA A 177 12.78 13.44 -23.09
N ASP A 178 12.81 14.34 -22.09
CA ASP A 178 14.06 14.91 -21.59
C ASP A 178 14.82 13.83 -20.79
N PHE A 179 16.03 13.50 -21.22
CA PHE A 179 16.80 12.39 -20.63
C PHE A 179 17.23 12.66 -19.19
N ASP A 180 17.57 13.89 -18.83
CA ASP A 180 17.95 14.24 -17.46
C ASP A 180 16.76 14.12 -16.53
N MET A 181 15.62 14.60 -16.94
CA MET A 181 14.37 14.46 -16.20
C MET A 181 13.99 12.99 -16.06
N ALA A 182 14.03 12.21 -17.13
CA ALA A 182 13.69 10.78 -17.11
C ALA A 182 14.59 9.99 -16.15
N VAL A 183 15.91 10.21 -16.21
CA VAL A 183 16.86 9.56 -15.28
C VAL A 183 16.57 9.93 -13.85
N ASN A 184 16.30 11.21 -13.54
CA ASN A 184 15.99 11.64 -12.17
C ASN A 184 14.69 11.01 -11.64
N ILE A 185 13.65 10.92 -12.49
CA ILE A 185 12.39 10.24 -12.12
C ILE A 185 12.64 8.76 -11.84
N ILE A 186 13.36 8.05 -12.70
CA ILE A 186 13.67 6.63 -12.57
C ILE A 186 14.49 6.37 -11.31
N LEU A 187 15.55 7.15 -11.08
CA LEU A 187 16.36 7.05 -9.87
C LEU A 187 15.53 7.24 -8.61
N ASN A 188 14.72 8.28 -8.56
CA ASN A 188 13.85 8.52 -7.41
C ASN A 188 12.87 7.36 -7.22
N ALA A 189 12.16 6.95 -8.26
CA ALA A 189 11.16 5.89 -8.20
C ALA A 189 11.75 4.52 -7.81
N LYS A 190 13.02 4.24 -8.16
CA LYS A 190 13.70 2.99 -7.85
C LYS A 190 14.40 3.00 -6.50
N THR A 191 15.04 4.13 -6.11
CA THR A 191 16.02 4.12 -5.02
C THR A 191 15.60 4.90 -3.76
N GLN A 192 14.55 5.71 -3.82
CA GLN A 192 14.07 6.46 -2.66
C GLN A 192 13.61 5.51 -1.53
N ARG A 193 12.83 4.49 -1.87
CA ARG A 193 12.34 3.48 -0.93
C ARG A 193 11.98 2.20 -1.66
N ILE A 194 12.87 1.22 -1.64
CA ILE A 194 12.73 -0.03 -2.40
C ILE A 194 11.66 -0.99 -1.84
N GLY A 195 11.32 -0.87 -0.56
CA GLY A 195 10.39 -1.78 0.12
C GLY A 195 8.91 -1.40 0.00
N VAL A 196 8.49 -0.63 -1.02
CA VAL A 196 7.11 -0.19 -1.21
C VAL A 196 6.54 -0.69 -2.54
N CYS A 197 5.20 -0.83 -2.60
CA CYS A 197 4.50 -1.38 -3.75
C CYS A 197 4.49 -0.48 -4.99
N ASN A 198 4.90 0.79 -4.85
CA ASN A 198 4.97 1.77 -5.93
C ASN A 198 6.43 2.13 -6.32
N ALA A 199 7.42 1.35 -5.87
CA ALA A 199 8.77 1.46 -6.40
C ALA A 199 8.80 0.98 -7.86
N CYS A 200 9.62 1.62 -8.70
CA CYS A 200 9.78 1.21 -10.08
C CYS A 200 10.45 -0.17 -10.17
N GLU A 201 9.85 -1.08 -10.92
CA GLU A 201 10.36 -2.45 -11.13
C GLU A 201 10.65 -2.73 -12.60
N SER A 202 10.00 -2.02 -13.51
CA SER A 202 10.13 -2.24 -14.94
C SER A 202 10.19 -0.90 -15.72
N LEU A 203 10.95 -0.90 -16.79
CA LEU A 203 11.08 0.22 -17.70
C LEU A 203 10.72 -0.22 -19.12
N VAL A 204 10.02 0.64 -19.85
CA VAL A 204 9.80 0.51 -21.28
C VAL A 204 10.37 1.76 -21.93
N ILE A 205 11.30 1.59 -22.86
CA ILE A 205 12.01 2.69 -23.52
C ILE A 205 11.66 2.67 -25.00
N HIS A 206 11.28 3.83 -25.54
CA HIS A 206 10.97 3.96 -26.96
C HIS A 206 12.19 3.57 -27.81
N GLU A 207 11.98 2.73 -28.83
CA GLU A 207 13.05 2.11 -29.62
C GLU A 207 14.06 3.11 -30.25
N LYS A 208 13.61 4.31 -30.63
CA LYS A 208 14.46 5.33 -31.25
C LYS A 208 15.49 5.95 -30.31
N ILE A 209 15.29 5.85 -29.00
CA ILE A 209 16.17 6.51 -28.02
C ILE A 209 17.00 5.52 -27.20
N VAL A 210 16.80 4.20 -27.34
CA VAL A 210 17.49 3.18 -26.54
C VAL A 210 19.00 3.39 -26.54
N ASP A 211 19.62 3.55 -27.75
CA ASP A 211 21.07 3.62 -27.89
C ASP A 211 21.67 4.88 -27.24
N ALA A 212 20.91 5.97 -27.18
CA ALA A 212 21.37 7.24 -26.58
C ALA A 212 21.02 7.32 -25.09
N PHE A 213 19.92 6.70 -24.64
CA PHE A 213 19.40 6.83 -23.29
C PHE A 213 19.99 5.78 -22.33
N MET A 214 20.15 4.52 -22.79
CA MET A 214 20.62 3.42 -21.94
C MET A 214 21.98 3.66 -21.27
N PRO A 215 23.03 4.16 -21.96
CA PRO A 215 24.31 4.43 -21.30
C PRO A 215 24.16 5.42 -20.13
N LYS A 216 23.42 6.50 -20.34
CA LYS A 216 23.18 7.54 -19.31
C LYS A 216 22.39 7.00 -18.13
N LEU A 217 21.37 6.18 -18.38
CA LEU A 217 20.54 5.56 -17.35
C LEU A 217 21.35 4.56 -16.53
N THR A 218 22.08 3.66 -17.19
CA THR A 218 22.84 2.61 -16.52
C THR A 218 23.97 3.18 -15.66
N GLU A 219 24.68 4.21 -16.12
CA GLU A 219 25.65 4.94 -15.30
C GLU A 219 25.03 5.46 -14.01
N ALA A 220 23.85 6.07 -14.11
CA ALA A 220 23.15 6.63 -12.95
C ALA A 220 22.66 5.55 -11.97
N LEU A 221 22.12 4.44 -12.47
CA LEU A 221 21.66 3.30 -11.67
C LEU A 221 22.80 2.57 -10.97
N GLN A 222 23.95 2.42 -11.63
CA GLN A 222 25.15 1.77 -11.04
C GLN A 222 25.70 2.56 -9.85
N LYS A 223 25.67 3.89 -9.88
CA LYS A 223 26.05 4.73 -8.71
C LYS A 223 25.19 4.43 -7.47
N LYS A 224 24.05 3.79 -7.65
CA LYS A 224 23.12 3.35 -6.59
C LYS A 224 23.13 1.84 -6.37
N ASN A 225 24.07 1.09 -6.97
CA ASN A 225 24.15 -0.37 -6.92
C ASN A 225 22.86 -1.07 -7.37
N VAL A 226 22.15 -0.53 -8.36
CA VAL A 226 20.95 -1.14 -8.92
C VAL A 226 21.36 -2.10 -10.04
N GLU A 227 20.97 -3.37 -9.90
CA GLU A 227 21.11 -4.37 -10.96
C GLU A 227 20.00 -4.18 -12.00
N VAL A 228 20.37 -4.22 -13.28
CA VAL A 228 19.47 -4.04 -14.43
C VAL A 228 19.42 -5.34 -15.23
N HIS A 229 18.22 -5.89 -15.42
CA HIS A 229 17.96 -6.96 -16.38
C HIS A 229 17.38 -6.35 -17.65
N ALA A 230 18.08 -6.50 -18.77
CA ALA A 230 17.77 -5.82 -20.01
C ALA A 230 17.54 -6.80 -21.16
N ASP A 231 16.59 -6.47 -22.06
CA ASP A 231 16.45 -7.17 -23.35
C ASP A 231 17.73 -7.04 -24.20
N GLU A 232 17.84 -7.85 -25.26
CA GLU A 232 19.06 -7.93 -26.10
C GLU A 232 19.54 -6.56 -26.60
N ARG A 233 18.62 -5.68 -27.02
CA ARG A 233 18.96 -4.37 -27.57
C ARG A 233 19.40 -3.40 -26.47
N SER A 234 18.65 -3.34 -25.39
CA SER A 234 18.96 -2.50 -24.24
C SER A 234 20.27 -2.94 -23.56
N PHE A 235 20.53 -4.25 -23.53
CA PHE A 235 21.78 -4.82 -23.04
C PHE A 235 22.97 -4.40 -23.92
N ALA A 236 22.86 -4.56 -25.23
CA ALA A 236 23.90 -4.16 -26.17
C ALA A 236 24.21 -2.65 -26.11
N ALA A 237 23.17 -1.81 -26.00
CA ALA A 237 23.33 -0.36 -25.86
C ALA A 237 24.03 0.01 -24.54
N ALA A 238 23.75 -0.69 -23.46
CA ALA A 238 24.40 -0.48 -22.18
C ALA A 238 25.86 -0.96 -22.19
N GLU A 239 26.18 -2.12 -22.81
CA GLU A 239 27.55 -2.65 -22.90
C GLU A 239 28.50 -1.80 -23.77
N ALA A 240 27.96 -0.98 -24.65
CA ALA A 240 28.75 -0.08 -25.48
C ALA A 240 29.52 0.98 -24.66
N ASP A 241 29.12 1.25 -23.42
CA ASP A 241 29.87 2.10 -22.50
C ASP A 241 30.92 1.30 -21.72
N ALA A 242 32.20 1.49 -22.06
CA ALA A 242 33.33 0.80 -21.45
C ALA A 242 33.53 1.15 -19.95
N ALA A 243 32.90 2.20 -19.44
CA ALA A 243 33.01 2.64 -18.04
C ALA A 243 32.03 1.91 -17.11
N LEU A 244 31.11 1.13 -17.65
CA LEU A 244 30.07 0.47 -16.88
C LEU A 244 30.55 -0.83 -16.22
N ASN A 245 30.12 -1.03 -14.96
CA ASN A 245 30.34 -2.30 -14.29
C ASN A 245 29.40 -3.37 -14.85
N LYS A 246 29.95 -4.27 -15.66
CA LYS A 246 29.22 -5.34 -16.36
C LYS A 246 28.54 -6.35 -15.42
N GLU A 247 28.94 -6.41 -14.15
CA GLU A 247 28.33 -7.30 -13.16
C GLU A 247 26.91 -6.86 -12.76
N LEU A 248 26.59 -5.57 -12.93
CA LEU A 248 25.27 -5.00 -12.60
C LEU A 248 24.29 -4.97 -13.77
N ILE A 249 24.72 -5.40 -14.97
CA ILE A 249 23.85 -5.47 -16.15
C ILE A 249 23.80 -6.92 -16.62
N LYS A 250 22.63 -7.47 -16.71
CA LYS A 250 22.37 -8.87 -17.06
C LYS A 250 21.33 -8.96 -18.18
N PRO A 251 21.43 -9.96 -19.05
CA PRO A 251 20.32 -10.26 -19.95
C PRO A 251 19.07 -10.68 -19.15
N ALA A 252 17.87 -10.29 -19.64
CA ALA A 252 16.58 -10.60 -19.05
C ALA A 252 16.20 -12.06 -19.31
#